data_b36e1f6693e644ef7d447a7199084da3
#
_entry.id   b36e1f6693e644ef7d447a7199084da3
#
_cell.length_a   1.000
_cell.length_b   1.000
_cell.length_c   1.000
_cell.angle_alpha   90.00
_cell.angle_beta   90.00
_cell.angle_gamma   90.00
#
_symmetry.space_group_name_H-M   'P 1'
#
loop_
_entity.id
_entity.type
_entity.pdbx_description
1 polymer ?
#
loop_
_entity_poly.entity_id
_entity_poly.type
_entity_poly.pdbx_seq_one_letter_code
_entity_poly.pdbx_strand_id
1 'polypeptide(L)'
;MIIENNSFSNADFNNFSNWFINLDLSQFSPIVIEGPDQPDSFQNDDWRLPKSLKAVDLFGEGYPQEPGKGGILDTIYTFIQSISEGIETQIGLATYYPAGGHIGWHTNSNFLGYNILLTYSQTGDSFFEYVNSDGDVTRINDPVGWSYKITEWGQGADKVWHRAHAECNRLTITFFSKELD
;
A
#
# COMPACT_ATOMS: atom_id res chain seq x y z
N MET A 1 -7.23 -9.26 -12.83
CA MET A 1 -6.59 -8.23 -11.97
C MET A 1 -6.53 -6.93 -12.72
N ILE A 2 -7.06 -5.86 -12.17
CA ILE A 2 -6.94 -4.50 -12.73
C ILE A 2 -6.02 -3.75 -11.80
N ILE A 3 -4.93 -3.20 -12.32
CA ILE A 3 -4.08 -2.28 -11.58
C ILE A 3 -4.07 -0.97 -12.34
N GLU A 4 -4.65 0.06 -11.72
CA GLU A 4 -4.61 1.41 -12.23
C GLU A 4 -3.65 2.23 -11.38
N ASN A 5 -2.77 2.98 -12.02
CA ASN A 5 -1.88 3.93 -11.37
C ASN A 5 -2.30 5.34 -11.78
N ASN A 6 -3.18 5.92 -11.01
CA ASN A 6 -3.70 7.25 -11.27
C ASN A 6 -3.06 8.25 -10.30
N SER A 7 -2.39 9.24 -10.84
CA SER A 7 -1.99 10.41 -10.07
C SER A 7 -3.19 11.34 -9.88
N PHE A 8 -3.29 11.96 -8.72
CA PHE A 8 -4.32 12.96 -8.48
C PHE A 8 -3.76 14.13 -7.70
N SER A 9 -4.32 15.30 -7.97
CA SER A 9 -4.13 16.47 -7.12
C SER A 9 -5.51 16.85 -6.58
N ASN A 10 -5.75 16.60 -5.31
CA ASN A 10 -6.97 17.04 -4.65
C ASN A 10 -6.57 17.97 -3.52
N ALA A 11 -7.23 19.15 -3.46
CA ALA A 11 -7.00 20.13 -2.40
C ALA A 11 -7.20 19.53 -1.00
N ASP A 12 -8.09 18.56 -0.87
CA ASP A 12 -8.36 17.86 0.40
C ASP A 12 -7.17 17.02 0.87
N PHE A 13 -6.33 16.57 -0.07
CA PHE A 13 -5.08 15.87 0.24
C PHE A 13 -3.92 16.79 0.60
N ASN A 14 -4.00 18.09 0.33
CA ASN A 14 -2.94 19.01 0.69
C ASN A 14 -2.71 19.04 2.21
N ASN A 15 -3.77 18.97 3.00
CA ASN A 15 -3.65 18.93 4.46
C ASN A 15 -2.98 17.64 4.94
N PHE A 16 -3.32 16.50 4.33
CA PHE A 16 -2.70 15.21 4.63
C PHE A 16 -1.24 15.16 4.16
N SER A 17 -0.96 15.63 2.96
CA SER A 17 0.40 15.73 2.43
C SER A 17 1.26 16.61 3.33
N ASN A 18 0.74 17.76 3.74
CA ASN A 18 1.46 18.67 4.64
C ASN A 18 1.70 18.02 6.01
N TRP A 19 0.72 17.31 6.55
CA TRP A 19 0.92 16.57 7.79
C TRP A 19 2.02 15.52 7.64
N PHE A 20 1.98 14.68 6.60
CA PHE A 20 2.96 13.63 6.39
C PHE A 20 4.36 14.19 6.13
N ILE A 21 4.48 15.23 5.29
CA ILE A 21 5.77 15.86 4.97
C ILE A 21 6.40 16.51 6.22
N ASN A 22 5.58 17.05 7.13
CA ASN A 22 6.05 17.66 8.36
C ASN A 22 6.16 16.68 9.54
N LEU A 23 5.82 15.40 9.33
CA LEU A 23 6.01 14.38 10.35
C LEU A 23 7.50 14.19 10.61
N ASP A 24 7.90 14.24 11.88
CA ASP A 24 9.27 13.90 12.26
C ASP A 24 9.48 12.39 12.14
N LEU A 25 9.85 11.95 10.95
CA LEU A 25 10.04 10.53 10.63
C LEU A 25 11.26 9.93 11.35
N SER A 26 12.14 10.74 11.93
CA SER A 26 13.32 10.28 12.65
C SER A 26 12.98 9.61 13.99
N GLN A 27 11.82 9.89 14.53
CA GLN A 27 11.33 9.27 15.77
C GLN A 27 10.85 7.82 15.58
N PHE A 28 10.64 7.38 14.33
CA PHE A 28 10.15 6.04 14.04
C PHE A 28 11.31 5.11 13.68
N SER A 29 11.34 3.95 14.32
CA SER A 29 12.29 2.89 14.00
C SER A 29 11.64 1.86 13.08
N PRO A 30 12.19 1.61 11.89
CA PRO A 30 11.62 0.61 11.01
C PRO A 30 11.74 -0.79 11.62
N ILE A 31 10.71 -1.58 11.43
CA ILE A 31 10.77 -3.02 11.61
C ILE A 31 11.64 -3.56 10.48
N VAL A 32 12.65 -4.34 10.82
CA VAL A 32 13.53 -4.99 9.85
C VAL A 32 13.38 -6.49 9.99
N ILE A 33 12.96 -7.14 8.91
CA ILE A 33 12.93 -8.59 8.79
C ILE A 33 13.92 -8.96 7.69
N GLU A 34 14.98 -9.68 8.06
CA GLU A 34 15.96 -10.19 7.11
C GLU A 34 15.58 -11.60 6.70
N GLY A 35 15.41 -11.81 5.41
CA GLY A 35 15.03 -13.08 4.84
C GLY A 35 15.08 -13.05 3.32
N PRO A 36 14.72 -14.14 2.64
CA PRO A 36 14.68 -14.15 1.19
C PRO A 36 13.68 -13.12 0.68
N ASP A 37 14.13 -12.29 -0.26
CA ASP A 37 13.30 -11.25 -0.88
C ASP A 37 12.35 -11.81 -1.95
N GLN A 38 12.69 -12.97 -2.52
CA GLN A 38 11.94 -13.61 -3.59
C GLN A 38 11.68 -15.09 -3.27
N PRO A 39 10.48 -15.62 -3.59
CA PRO A 39 10.20 -17.04 -3.49
C PRO A 39 10.98 -17.83 -4.54
N ASP A 40 11.25 -19.10 -4.28
CA ASP A 40 11.83 -20.01 -5.25
C ASP A 40 10.88 -20.24 -6.43
N SER A 41 9.58 -20.20 -6.17
CA SER A 41 8.52 -20.33 -7.18
C SER A 41 7.27 -19.56 -6.81
N PHE A 42 6.84 -18.63 -7.66
CA PHE A 42 5.56 -17.93 -7.51
C PHE A 42 4.34 -18.86 -7.65
N GLN A 43 4.49 -20.04 -8.24
CA GLN A 43 3.41 -21.00 -8.41
C GLN A 43 3.25 -21.92 -7.20
N ASN A 44 4.36 -22.36 -6.62
CA ASN A 44 4.38 -23.41 -5.60
C ASN A 44 4.46 -22.87 -4.17
N ASP A 45 5.03 -21.68 -4.00
CA ASP A 45 5.14 -21.06 -2.69
C ASP A 45 3.85 -20.35 -2.27
N ASP A 46 3.63 -20.25 -0.97
CA ASP A 46 2.48 -19.54 -0.38
C ASP A 46 2.95 -18.63 0.75
N TRP A 47 3.60 -17.54 0.36
CA TRP A 47 4.02 -16.52 1.32
C TRP A 47 2.91 -15.49 1.53
N ARG A 48 2.05 -15.75 2.49
CA ARG A 48 0.98 -14.82 2.87
C ARG A 48 1.53 -13.51 3.41
N LEU A 49 2.64 -13.59 4.17
CA LEU A 49 3.36 -12.46 4.73
C LEU A 49 4.74 -12.36 4.11
N PRO A 50 5.31 -11.16 4.00
CA PRO A 50 6.65 -10.97 3.46
C PRO A 50 7.69 -11.66 4.35
N LYS A 51 8.74 -12.19 3.73
CA LYS A 51 9.91 -12.76 4.42
C LYS A 51 11.02 -11.73 4.60
N SER A 52 10.96 -10.62 3.87
CA SER A 52 11.83 -9.46 4.05
C SER A 52 11.00 -8.19 4.19
N LEU A 53 11.41 -7.30 5.07
CA LEU A 53 10.70 -6.04 5.36
C LEU A 53 11.68 -5.02 5.93
N LYS A 54 11.57 -3.78 5.47
CA LYS A 54 12.14 -2.60 6.14
C LYS A 54 11.14 -1.45 6.03
N ALA A 55 10.28 -1.33 7.03
CA ALA A 55 9.18 -0.36 7.03
C ALA A 55 8.72 -0.05 8.46
N VAL A 56 7.96 1.02 8.61
CA VAL A 56 7.29 1.41 9.85
C VAL A 56 5.79 1.19 9.70
N ASP A 57 5.18 0.51 10.64
CA ASP A 57 3.74 0.43 10.78
C ASP A 57 3.23 1.66 11.56
N LEU A 58 2.68 2.63 10.85
CA LEU A 58 2.19 3.85 11.49
C LEU A 58 0.95 3.62 12.36
N PHE A 59 0.17 2.58 12.12
CA PHE A 59 -0.95 2.26 13.01
C PHE A 59 -0.49 1.67 14.33
N GLY A 60 0.54 0.83 14.32
CA GLY A 60 1.16 0.30 15.52
C GLY A 60 1.77 1.38 16.41
N GLU A 61 2.24 2.48 15.83
CA GLU A 61 2.79 3.65 16.54
C GLU A 61 1.71 4.65 17.01
N GLY A 62 0.42 4.30 16.87
CA GLY A 62 -0.69 5.15 17.31
C GLY A 62 -1.11 6.24 16.33
N TYR A 63 -0.67 6.18 15.09
CA TYR A 63 -1.08 7.02 13.97
C TYR A 63 -1.80 6.17 12.93
N PRO A 64 -2.84 6.71 12.30
CA PRO A 64 -3.66 7.87 12.61
C PRO A 64 -4.78 7.55 13.60
N GLN A 65 -5.41 8.57 14.14
CA GLN A 65 -6.53 8.41 15.10
C GLN A 65 -7.75 7.74 14.46
N GLU A 66 -8.59 7.15 15.30
CA GLU A 66 -9.81 6.43 14.87
C GLU A 66 -10.70 7.26 13.93
N PRO A 67 -11.29 6.64 12.89
CA PRO A 67 -12.27 7.30 12.02
C PRO A 67 -13.45 7.86 12.81
N GLY A 68 -14.01 8.98 12.36
CA GLY A 68 -15.20 9.59 12.95
C GLY A 68 -14.90 10.60 14.08
N LYS A 69 -13.62 10.92 14.34
CA LYS A 69 -13.25 11.92 15.35
C LYS A 69 -12.70 13.24 14.78
N GLY A 70 -12.97 13.51 13.49
CA GLY A 70 -12.60 14.78 12.84
C GLY A 70 -11.09 14.90 12.56
N GLY A 71 -10.42 13.77 12.36
CA GLY A 71 -9.00 13.70 12.04
C GLY A 71 -8.73 13.53 10.56
N ILE A 72 -7.42 13.38 10.26
CA ILE A 72 -6.92 13.16 8.90
C ILE A 72 -7.50 11.90 8.24
N LEU A 73 -7.86 10.89 9.04
CA LEU A 73 -8.53 9.69 8.56
C LEU A 73 -9.89 9.96 7.95
N ASP A 74 -10.65 10.91 8.49
CA ASP A 74 -11.96 11.23 7.92
C ASP A 74 -11.83 11.82 6.53
N THR A 75 -10.79 12.63 6.29
CA THR A 75 -10.47 13.16 4.96
C THR A 75 -10.09 12.04 4.00
N ILE A 76 -9.24 11.10 4.44
CA ILE A 76 -8.83 9.95 3.65
C ILE A 76 -10.04 9.04 3.35
N TYR A 77 -10.87 8.78 4.36
CA TYR A 77 -12.08 7.97 4.19
C TYR A 77 -13.05 8.61 3.19
N THR A 78 -13.31 9.91 3.31
CA THR A 78 -14.17 10.63 2.38
C THR A 78 -13.65 10.53 0.94
N PHE A 79 -12.34 10.67 0.77
CA PHE A 79 -11.72 10.50 -0.54
C PHE A 79 -11.87 9.06 -1.06
N ILE A 80 -11.55 8.06 -0.25
CA ILE A 80 -11.67 6.65 -0.65
C ILE A 80 -13.12 6.32 -1.02
N GLN A 81 -14.10 6.79 -0.25
CA GLN A 81 -15.51 6.62 -0.59
C GLN A 81 -15.87 7.25 -1.94
N SER A 82 -15.25 8.38 -2.28
CA SER A 82 -15.49 9.05 -3.57
C SER A 82 -14.93 8.29 -4.76
N ILE A 83 -13.80 7.56 -4.60
CA ILE A 83 -13.18 6.79 -5.70
C ILE A 83 -13.66 5.34 -5.72
N SER A 84 -14.22 4.83 -4.65
CA SER A 84 -14.75 3.45 -4.57
C SER A 84 -16.22 3.34 -5.01
N GLU A 85 -16.80 4.41 -5.54
CA GLU A 85 -18.19 4.44 -6.04
C GLU A 85 -19.23 3.92 -5.03
N GLY A 86 -18.98 4.13 -3.73
CA GLY A 86 -19.87 3.69 -2.65
C GLY A 86 -19.63 2.26 -2.18
N ILE A 87 -18.58 1.60 -2.63
CA ILE A 87 -18.15 0.29 -2.08
C ILE A 87 -17.70 0.51 -0.64
N GLU A 88 -18.20 -0.28 0.31
CA GLU A 88 -17.79 -0.24 1.69
C GLU A 88 -16.31 -0.66 1.81
N THR A 89 -15.48 0.26 2.32
CA THR A 89 -14.05 0.03 2.47
C THR A 89 -13.64 0.07 3.94
N GLN A 90 -12.64 -0.71 4.30
CA GLN A 90 -12.00 -0.71 5.61
C GLN A 90 -10.53 -0.36 5.46
N ILE A 91 -10.00 0.46 6.36
CA ILE A 91 -8.56 0.71 6.42
C ILE A 91 -7.86 -0.57 6.85
N GLY A 92 -6.82 -0.95 6.10
CA GLY A 92 -5.97 -2.09 6.42
C GLY A 92 -4.71 -1.67 7.15
N LEU A 93 -3.78 -1.04 6.45
CA LEU A 93 -2.45 -0.67 6.96
C LEU A 93 -2.09 0.74 6.54
N ALA A 94 -1.28 1.41 7.36
CA ALA A 94 -0.53 2.60 6.96
C ALA A 94 0.96 2.33 7.17
N THR A 95 1.68 2.15 6.07
CA THR A 95 3.08 1.73 6.09
C THR A 95 3.96 2.82 5.53
N TYR A 96 4.91 3.28 6.33
CA TYR A 96 5.95 4.20 5.90
C TYR A 96 7.24 3.42 5.56
N TYR A 97 7.76 3.69 4.39
CA TYR A 97 9.04 3.17 3.90
C TYR A 97 10.06 4.31 3.90
N PRO A 98 11.09 4.26 4.75
CA PRO A 98 12.22 5.18 4.62
C PRO A 98 13.00 4.89 3.34
N ALA A 99 13.92 5.77 2.94
CA ALA A 99 14.83 5.50 1.83
C ALA A 99 15.57 4.16 2.03
N GLY A 100 15.57 3.31 0.99
CA GLY A 100 15.98 1.91 1.05
C GLY A 100 14.99 0.98 1.78
N GLY A 101 13.77 1.47 2.04
CA GLY A 101 12.68 0.68 2.63
C GLY A 101 12.00 -0.23 1.60
N HIS A 102 11.48 -1.35 2.07
CA HIS A 102 10.83 -2.32 1.20
C HIS A 102 9.86 -3.22 1.96
N ILE A 103 9.01 -3.87 1.21
CA ILE A 103 8.25 -5.06 1.59
C ILE A 103 8.48 -6.11 0.52
N GLY A 104 9.03 -7.26 0.90
CA GLY A 104 9.35 -8.37 0.01
C GLY A 104 8.11 -9.03 -0.59
N TRP A 105 8.32 -9.96 -1.50
CA TRP A 105 7.23 -10.68 -2.16
C TRP A 105 6.31 -11.38 -1.16
N HIS A 106 5.00 -11.19 -1.33
CA HIS A 106 3.95 -11.83 -0.54
C HIS A 106 2.61 -11.77 -1.28
N THR A 107 1.58 -12.44 -0.78
CA THR A 107 0.31 -12.59 -1.50
C THR A 107 -0.89 -12.02 -0.79
N ASN A 108 -0.85 -11.80 0.54
CA ASN A 108 -2.03 -11.41 1.33
C ASN A 108 -3.26 -12.34 1.09
N SER A 109 -3.05 -13.61 0.81
CA SER A 109 -4.04 -14.54 0.25
C SER A 109 -5.27 -14.82 1.12
N ASN A 110 -5.45 -14.08 2.22
CA ASN A 110 -6.60 -14.23 3.12
C ASN A 110 -7.74 -13.26 2.80
N PHE A 111 -7.55 -12.33 1.87
CA PHE A 111 -8.51 -11.30 1.54
C PHE A 111 -9.08 -11.53 0.15
N LEU A 112 -10.42 -11.57 0.07
CA LEU A 112 -11.16 -11.51 -1.19
C LEU A 112 -11.65 -10.08 -1.39
N GLY A 113 -11.67 -9.64 -2.63
CA GLY A 113 -12.18 -8.34 -3.02
C GLY A 113 -11.10 -7.40 -3.55
N TYR A 114 -11.33 -6.11 -3.43
CA TYR A 114 -10.43 -5.09 -3.96
C TYR A 114 -9.56 -4.51 -2.85
N ASN A 115 -8.32 -4.22 -3.20
CA ASN A 115 -7.41 -3.46 -2.36
C ASN A 115 -7.07 -2.14 -3.06
N ILE A 116 -7.29 -1.03 -2.37
CA ILE A 116 -6.94 0.30 -2.83
C ILE A 116 -5.66 0.71 -2.09
N LEU A 117 -4.59 0.91 -2.85
CA LEU A 117 -3.29 1.36 -2.35
C LEU A 117 -3.15 2.85 -2.63
N LEU A 118 -3.36 3.67 -1.61
CA LEU A 118 -3.06 5.09 -1.68
C LEU A 118 -1.58 5.28 -1.36
N THR A 119 -0.81 5.81 -2.31
CA THR A 119 0.64 5.92 -2.19
C THR A 119 1.10 7.36 -2.34
N TYR A 120 1.96 7.81 -1.44
CA TYR A 120 2.77 9.02 -1.59
C TYR A 120 4.22 8.65 -1.83
N SER A 121 4.84 9.22 -2.86
CA SER A 121 6.28 9.08 -3.14
C SER A 121 6.91 10.46 -3.16
N GLN A 122 7.97 10.66 -2.36
CA GLN A 122 8.59 11.97 -2.21
C GLN A 122 9.23 12.49 -3.51
N THR A 123 9.95 11.62 -4.22
CA THR A 123 10.69 11.98 -5.43
C THR A 123 10.32 11.15 -6.66
N GLY A 124 9.42 10.16 -6.49
CA GLY A 124 9.09 9.20 -7.55
C GLY A 124 10.05 8.01 -7.64
N ASP A 125 11.07 7.95 -6.79
CA ASP A 125 12.05 6.86 -6.76
C ASP A 125 11.53 5.69 -5.91
N SER A 126 10.35 5.21 -6.25
CA SER A 126 9.72 4.05 -5.62
C SER A 126 8.85 3.31 -6.63
N PHE A 127 8.56 2.05 -6.32
CA PHE A 127 7.76 1.23 -7.22
C PHE A 127 6.96 0.16 -6.48
N PHE A 128 5.95 -0.34 -7.18
CA PHE A 128 5.19 -1.53 -6.85
C PHE A 128 5.39 -2.57 -7.96
N GLU A 129 5.65 -3.81 -7.60
CA GLU A 129 5.73 -4.92 -8.54
C GLU A 129 4.71 -5.99 -8.20
N TYR A 130 4.21 -6.65 -9.23
CA TYR A 130 3.30 -7.78 -9.11
C TYR A 130 3.53 -8.80 -10.21
N VAL A 131 3.13 -10.04 -9.95
CA VAL A 131 3.12 -11.10 -10.97
C VAL A 131 1.77 -11.05 -11.67
N ASN A 132 1.78 -10.85 -13.00
CA ASN A 132 0.59 -10.78 -13.82
C ASN A 132 0.01 -12.17 -14.13
N SER A 133 -1.09 -12.23 -14.88
CA SER A 133 -1.75 -13.48 -15.28
C SER A 133 -0.88 -14.41 -16.14
N ASP A 134 0.10 -13.86 -16.83
CA ASP A 134 1.03 -14.62 -17.68
C ASP A 134 2.21 -15.18 -16.88
N GLY A 135 2.30 -14.82 -15.59
CA GLY A 135 3.38 -15.21 -14.70
C GLY A 135 4.60 -14.28 -14.74
N ASP A 136 4.50 -13.16 -15.47
CA ASP A 136 5.57 -12.19 -15.61
C ASP A 136 5.50 -11.12 -14.52
N VAL A 137 6.69 -10.67 -14.09
CA VAL A 137 6.80 -9.54 -13.15
C VAL A 137 6.55 -8.24 -13.89
N THR A 138 5.55 -7.51 -13.45
CA THR A 138 5.20 -6.18 -13.95
C THR A 138 5.52 -5.13 -12.89
N ARG A 139 6.22 -4.06 -13.29
CA ARG A 139 6.56 -2.94 -12.41
C ARG A 139 5.72 -1.71 -12.74
N ILE A 140 5.22 -1.06 -11.69
CA ILE A 140 4.57 0.22 -11.71
C ILE A 140 5.40 1.19 -10.89
N ASN A 141 6.01 2.19 -11.54
CA ASN A 141 6.71 3.25 -10.82
C ASN A 141 5.70 4.21 -10.20
N ASP A 142 5.96 4.61 -8.97
CA ASP A 142 5.14 5.61 -8.30
C ASP A 142 5.48 7.01 -8.88
N PRO A 143 4.50 7.85 -9.22
CA PRO A 143 4.77 9.24 -9.57
C PRO A 143 5.21 10.04 -8.34
N VAL A 144 5.79 11.21 -8.54
CA VAL A 144 6.03 12.17 -7.46
C VAL A 144 4.69 12.61 -6.86
N GLY A 145 4.58 12.58 -5.55
CA GLY A 145 3.35 12.94 -4.84
C GLY A 145 2.41 11.75 -4.68
N TRP A 146 1.11 12.03 -4.69
CA TRP A 146 0.08 11.03 -4.43
C TRP A 146 -0.37 10.32 -5.69
N SER A 147 -0.58 9.02 -5.56
CA SER A 147 -1.22 8.15 -6.55
C SER A 147 -2.05 7.09 -5.85
N TYR A 148 -2.94 6.43 -6.57
CA TYR A 148 -3.63 5.26 -6.07
C TYR A 148 -3.57 4.12 -7.09
N LYS A 149 -3.64 2.90 -6.57
CA LYS A 149 -3.72 1.67 -7.34
C LYS A 149 -4.88 0.85 -6.81
N ILE A 150 -5.66 0.29 -7.70
CA ILE A 150 -6.73 -0.64 -7.35
C ILE A 150 -6.30 -2.02 -7.82
N THR A 151 -6.28 -2.97 -6.90
CA THR A 151 -5.92 -4.35 -7.20
C THR A 151 -7.05 -5.26 -6.74
N GLU A 152 -7.44 -6.18 -7.59
CA GLU A 152 -8.33 -7.28 -7.23
C GLU A 152 -7.51 -8.41 -6.63
N TRP A 153 -7.90 -8.89 -5.46
CA TRP A 153 -7.24 -9.98 -4.77
C TRP A 153 -8.04 -11.27 -4.92
N GLY A 154 -7.37 -12.34 -5.32
CA GLY A 154 -7.96 -13.66 -5.43
C GLY A 154 -7.47 -14.62 -4.35
N GLN A 155 -8.17 -15.74 -4.19
CA GLN A 155 -7.76 -16.88 -3.39
C GLN A 155 -7.21 -18.00 -4.27
N GLY A 156 -6.38 -18.84 -3.68
CA GLY A 156 -5.86 -20.02 -4.37
C GLY A 156 -4.96 -19.69 -5.56
N ALA A 157 -5.36 -20.11 -6.75
CA ALA A 157 -4.61 -19.90 -7.98
C ALA A 157 -4.59 -18.43 -8.45
N ASP A 158 -5.56 -17.65 -7.99
CA ASP A 158 -5.71 -16.23 -8.39
C ASP A 158 -4.99 -15.27 -7.43
N LYS A 159 -4.24 -15.82 -6.47
CA LYS A 159 -3.44 -15.01 -5.55
C LYS A 159 -2.45 -14.14 -6.30
N VAL A 160 -2.35 -12.87 -5.87
CA VAL A 160 -1.48 -11.88 -6.49
C VAL A 160 -0.20 -11.73 -5.69
N TRP A 161 0.90 -12.22 -6.24
CA TRP A 161 2.22 -11.93 -5.71
C TRP A 161 2.57 -10.47 -5.97
N HIS A 162 3.01 -9.78 -4.91
CA HIS A 162 3.40 -8.38 -5.04
C HIS A 162 4.47 -8.01 -4.01
N ARG A 163 5.19 -6.93 -4.32
CA ARG A 163 6.15 -6.27 -3.44
C ARG A 163 6.21 -4.78 -3.70
N ALA A 164 6.84 -4.04 -2.80
CA ALA A 164 7.14 -2.63 -3.00
C ALA A 164 8.55 -2.29 -2.52
N HIS A 165 9.14 -1.28 -3.14
CA HIS A 165 10.46 -0.77 -2.80
C HIS A 165 10.51 0.74 -2.93
N ALA A 166 11.31 1.41 -2.09
CA ALA A 166 11.43 2.85 -2.06
C ALA A 166 12.88 3.27 -1.84
N GLU A 167 13.42 4.06 -2.78
CA GLU A 167 14.71 4.75 -2.62
C GLU A 167 14.53 6.16 -2.04
N CYS A 168 13.28 6.58 -1.83
CA CYS A 168 12.89 7.82 -1.18
C CYS A 168 11.87 7.56 -0.08
N ASN A 169 11.49 8.59 0.67
CA ASN A 169 10.39 8.45 1.62
C ASN A 169 9.08 8.14 0.87
N ARG A 170 8.43 7.05 1.27
CA ARG A 170 7.20 6.54 0.68
C ARG A 170 6.21 6.18 1.77
N LEU A 171 4.96 6.57 1.59
CA LEU A 171 3.85 6.15 2.43
C LEU A 171 2.87 5.34 1.59
N THR A 172 2.37 4.24 2.12
CA THR A 172 1.23 3.51 1.56
C THR A 172 0.15 3.34 2.61
N ILE A 173 -1.07 3.72 2.26
CA ILE A 173 -2.26 3.44 3.05
C ILE A 173 -3.12 2.47 2.25
N THR A 174 -3.47 1.35 2.87
CA THR A 174 -4.25 0.30 2.24
C THR A 174 -5.69 0.33 2.72
N PHE A 175 -6.61 0.15 1.79
CA PHE A 175 -8.02 0.00 2.07
C PHE A 175 -8.51 -1.28 1.41
N PHE A 176 -9.31 -2.04 2.13
CA PHE A 176 -9.92 -3.26 1.63
C PHE A 176 -11.40 -3.02 1.41
N SER A 177 -11.92 -3.45 0.26
CA SER A 177 -13.35 -3.58 0.03
C SER A 177 -13.70 -5.06 -0.01
N LYS A 178 -14.87 -5.41 0.54
CA LYS A 178 -15.45 -6.70 0.25
C LYS A 178 -16.07 -6.66 -1.15
N GLU A 179 -16.01 -7.78 -1.88
CA GLU A 179 -16.84 -7.92 -3.06
C GLU A 179 -18.30 -7.62 -2.69
N LEU A 180 -18.94 -6.82 -3.55
CA LEU A 180 -20.39 -6.75 -3.55
C LEU A 180 -20.87 -8.01 -4.24
N ASP A 181 -21.60 -8.87 -3.50
CA ASP A 181 -22.35 -10.01 -4.05
C ASP A 181 -23.35 -9.56 -5.13
#